data_95e42f09f2d593c5d8ad78613126c0bb
#
_entry.id   95e42f09f2d593c5d8ad78613126c0bb
#
_cell.length_a   1.000
_cell.length_b   1.000
_cell.length_c   1.000
_cell.angle_alpha   90.00
_cell.angle_beta   90.00
_cell.angle_gamma   90.00
#
_symmetry.space_group_name_H-M   'P 1'
#
loop_
_entity.id
_entity.type
_entity.pdbx_description
1 polymer ?
#
loop_
_entity_poly.entity_id
_entity_poly.type
_entity_poly.pdbx_seq_one_letter_code
_entity_poly.pdbx_strand_id
1 'polypeptide(L)'
;MANRFRILTLAVFCVFYSKAQAAFDKGGISGVGARPIGMGGAFTSIADSGDAVWNNPAGLIQVLRPEISGMGAVLLNGEQDQFEGTYVQPFGDQMAWAISTNQLLYSNGSENDRQYILSFATPLAIDKSISFGINAKLLEVDSSTVPSLQASGFGLDMGFLWHIPILNYRYGKQLNIGLFAQDLDTTINWQEGSPQLIPLDVRGGLSYEFTDDLVAACEFENFNDPNLSVNHLLLHTGIEGWFFEDHVGLRTGYTDLETLPGTFTAGISYRSNTWGIDYAYIGHPQYLGSSHRISANWRFGDSFLGKVKSFIPEDVVAYVDGDLITLKWSGSPSLSLAGYNVYFTKTSGTGYVKINSRPIRANYFQMRGLEKNTHYYFVVASITNTIPPIESQYSKEVLAGTTAAPAAPIVVQSDLQNEGVIDIARQVQLTSFGDPAKKGLKGYNIYISEVSGGRFDKINA
;
A
#
# COMPACT_ATOMS: atom_id res chain seq x y z
N MET A 1 0.54 -9.67 61.10
CA MET A 1 1.52 -10.10 60.07
C MET A 1 0.91 -10.91 58.95
N ALA A 2 -0.10 -11.76 59.16
CA ALA A 2 -0.71 -12.61 58.13
C ALA A 2 -1.42 -11.83 56.96
N ASN A 3 -1.98 -10.65 57.24
CA ASN A 3 -2.68 -9.89 56.20
C ASN A 3 -1.74 -9.12 55.24
N ARG A 4 -0.53 -8.79 55.65
CA ARG A 4 0.46 -8.15 54.74
C ARG A 4 1.07 -9.15 53.77
N PHE A 5 1.18 -10.42 54.16
CA PHE A 5 1.67 -11.48 53.28
C PHE A 5 0.64 -11.83 52.19
N ARG A 6 -0.67 -11.83 52.53
CA ARG A 6 -1.72 -12.10 51.54
C ARG A 6 -1.87 -11.00 50.51
N ILE A 7 -1.70 -9.73 50.92
CA ILE A 7 -1.75 -8.58 49.99
C ILE A 7 -0.51 -8.58 49.07
N LEU A 8 0.67 -8.94 49.61
CA LEU A 8 1.89 -9.04 48.82
C LEU A 8 1.83 -10.17 47.81
N THR A 9 1.27 -11.36 48.23
CA THR A 9 1.07 -12.51 47.33
C THR A 9 0.02 -12.22 46.26
N LEU A 10 -1.06 -11.50 46.60
CA LEU A 10 -2.09 -11.10 45.63
C LEU A 10 -1.57 -10.04 44.67
N ALA A 11 -0.78 -9.08 45.17
CA ALA A 11 -0.16 -8.04 44.30
C ALA A 11 0.90 -8.65 43.37
N VAL A 12 1.69 -9.63 43.86
CA VAL A 12 2.64 -10.37 43.02
C VAL A 12 1.90 -11.24 42.00
N PHE A 13 0.80 -11.88 42.37
CA PHE A 13 0.00 -12.70 41.46
C PHE A 13 -0.73 -11.84 40.42
N CYS A 14 -1.26 -10.65 40.78
CA CYS A 14 -1.85 -9.71 39.82
C CYS A 14 -0.79 -9.09 38.85
N VAL A 15 0.44 -8.85 39.35
CA VAL A 15 1.54 -8.37 38.52
C VAL A 15 2.02 -9.44 37.53
N PHE A 16 1.99 -10.72 37.90
CA PHE A 16 2.35 -11.83 37.01
C PHE A 16 1.27 -12.11 35.95
N TYR A 17 -0.03 -11.94 36.29
CA TYR A 17 -1.12 -12.21 35.33
C TYR A 17 -1.25 -11.16 34.21
N SER A 18 -0.81 -9.92 34.45
CA SER A 18 -0.90 -8.85 33.44
C SER A 18 0.32 -8.76 32.52
N LYS A 19 1.44 -9.42 32.83
CA LYS A 19 2.70 -9.23 32.09
C LYS A 19 2.90 -10.15 30.89
N ALA A 20 2.39 -11.38 30.93
CA ALA A 20 2.54 -12.31 29.82
C ALA A 20 1.76 -11.88 28.55
N GLN A 21 0.79 -11.02 28.72
CA GLN A 21 -0.04 -10.51 27.63
C GLN A 21 0.62 -9.37 26.84
N ALA A 22 1.37 -8.50 27.53
CA ALA A 22 2.07 -7.39 26.90
C ALA A 22 3.22 -7.83 25.98
N ALA A 23 3.81 -8.99 26.25
CA ALA A 23 4.94 -9.54 25.51
C ALA A 23 4.65 -9.86 24.04
N PHE A 24 3.43 -10.29 23.77
CA PHE A 24 2.99 -10.69 22.43
C PHE A 24 1.97 -9.72 21.83
N ASP A 25 1.64 -8.65 22.57
CA ASP A 25 0.82 -7.56 22.08
C ASP A 25 1.60 -6.73 21.05
N LYS A 26 1.06 -6.62 19.85
CA LYS A 26 1.70 -5.96 18.71
C LYS A 26 0.99 -4.69 18.25
N GLY A 27 -0.21 -4.46 18.77
CA GLY A 27 -0.93 -3.21 18.62
C GLY A 27 -0.41 -2.18 19.62
N GLY A 28 -0.22 -0.98 19.32
CA GLY A 28 0.12 0.03 20.31
C GLY A 28 1.62 0.12 20.67
N ILE A 29 1.98 -0.17 21.92
CA ILE A 29 3.32 0.14 22.44
C ILE A 29 4.41 -0.76 21.85
N SER A 30 4.14 -2.05 21.68
CA SER A 30 5.11 -3.06 21.26
C SER A 30 5.07 -3.46 19.78
N GLY A 31 4.34 -2.70 18.97
CA GLY A 31 4.29 -2.91 17.52
C GLY A 31 5.68 -2.89 16.85
N VAL A 32 5.84 -3.65 15.76
CA VAL A 32 7.10 -3.83 15.05
C VAL A 32 7.16 -2.98 13.79
N GLY A 33 8.36 -2.41 13.54
CA GLY A 33 8.64 -1.57 12.39
C GLY A 33 8.49 -0.06 12.69
N ALA A 34 9.54 0.73 12.44
CA ALA A 34 9.45 2.18 12.65
C ALA A 34 8.45 2.82 11.67
N ARG A 35 8.39 2.35 10.42
CA ARG A 35 7.46 2.91 9.42
C ARG A 35 6.00 2.63 9.78
N PRO A 36 5.56 1.41 10.11
CA PRO A 36 4.19 1.14 10.57
C PRO A 36 3.80 1.98 11.78
N ILE A 37 4.69 2.05 12.77
CA ILE A 37 4.43 2.82 14.00
C ILE A 37 4.29 4.31 13.71
N GLY A 38 5.13 4.88 12.85
CA GLY A 38 4.99 6.28 12.42
C GLY A 38 3.66 6.58 11.72
N MET A 39 3.00 5.56 11.16
CA MET A 39 1.65 5.58 10.56
C MET A 39 0.53 5.32 11.59
N GLY A 40 0.82 5.39 12.90
CA GLY A 40 -0.16 5.08 13.94
C GLY A 40 -0.52 3.61 14.04
N GLY A 41 0.22 2.69 13.42
CA GLY A 41 -0.12 1.28 13.33
C GLY A 41 -0.99 0.91 12.11
N ALA A 42 -1.57 1.87 11.40
CA ALA A 42 -2.41 1.63 10.23
C ALA A 42 -1.58 1.16 9.02
N PHE A 43 -1.20 -0.09 9.00
CA PHE A 43 -0.28 -0.64 8.00
C PHE A 43 -0.72 -1.96 7.35
N THR A 44 -1.78 -2.60 7.84
CA THR A 44 -2.29 -3.89 7.35
C THR A 44 -2.69 -3.86 5.86
N SER A 45 -3.15 -2.72 5.36
CA SER A 45 -3.51 -2.53 3.95
C SER A 45 -2.37 -1.99 3.07
N ILE A 46 -1.25 -1.58 3.66
CA ILE A 46 -0.04 -1.11 2.98
C ILE A 46 0.97 -2.27 2.85
N ALA A 47 1.54 -2.73 3.95
CA ALA A 47 2.38 -3.92 4.14
C ALA A 47 3.37 -4.20 2.98
N ASP A 48 4.11 -3.18 2.51
CA ASP A 48 4.91 -3.21 1.27
C ASP A 48 6.43 -3.34 1.50
N SER A 49 6.83 -3.79 2.69
CA SER A 49 8.24 -3.96 3.13
C SER A 49 8.42 -5.24 3.95
N GLY A 50 9.62 -5.49 4.49
CA GLY A 50 9.87 -6.57 5.44
C GLY A 50 8.97 -6.52 6.68
N ASP A 51 8.49 -5.33 7.07
CA ASP A 51 7.52 -5.13 8.14
C ASP A 51 6.18 -5.87 7.90
N ALA A 52 5.93 -6.32 6.66
CA ALA A 52 4.74 -7.11 6.31
C ALA A 52 4.63 -8.40 7.13
N VAL A 53 5.74 -9.03 7.52
CA VAL A 53 5.72 -10.21 8.41
C VAL A 53 4.87 -9.95 9.65
N TRP A 54 4.96 -8.75 10.20
CA TRP A 54 4.36 -8.35 11.47
C TRP A 54 2.99 -7.68 11.34
N ASN A 55 2.69 -7.12 10.16
CA ASN A 55 1.49 -6.30 9.95
C ASN A 55 0.47 -6.93 9.01
N ASN A 56 0.91 -7.69 8.02
CA ASN A 56 0.09 -8.50 7.11
C ASN A 56 1.00 -9.31 6.17
N PRO A 57 1.22 -10.60 6.40
CA PRO A 57 2.14 -11.41 5.59
C PRO A 57 1.74 -11.48 4.10
N ALA A 58 0.47 -11.24 3.74
CA ALA A 58 0.06 -11.16 2.35
C ALA A 58 0.79 -10.06 1.56
N GLY A 59 1.26 -9.02 2.26
CA GLY A 59 2.00 -7.92 1.67
C GLY A 59 3.44 -8.26 1.24
N LEU A 60 4.01 -9.37 1.70
CA LEU A 60 5.37 -9.80 1.32
C LEU A 60 5.55 -9.96 -0.19
N ILE A 61 4.46 -10.24 -0.92
CA ILE A 61 4.50 -10.33 -2.40
C ILE A 61 4.89 -9.00 -3.07
N GLN A 62 4.78 -7.88 -2.37
CA GLN A 62 5.16 -6.55 -2.84
C GLN A 62 6.67 -6.29 -2.72
N VAL A 63 7.38 -7.11 -1.94
CA VAL A 63 8.84 -7.04 -1.81
C VAL A 63 9.47 -7.71 -3.02
N LEU A 64 10.04 -6.92 -3.91
CA LEU A 64 10.46 -7.38 -5.25
C LEU A 64 11.94 -7.81 -5.33
N ARG A 65 12.72 -7.56 -4.30
CA ARG A 65 14.13 -7.94 -4.18
C ARG A 65 14.40 -8.52 -2.80
N PRO A 66 15.40 -9.40 -2.66
CA PRO A 66 15.83 -9.83 -1.34
C PRO A 66 16.10 -8.61 -0.45
N GLU A 67 15.52 -8.63 0.73
CA GLU A 67 15.60 -7.56 1.73
C GLU A 67 16.04 -8.13 3.07
N ILE A 68 17.02 -7.48 3.69
CA ILE A 68 17.33 -7.63 5.10
C ILE A 68 16.89 -6.35 5.78
N SER A 69 16.09 -6.46 6.82
CA SER A 69 15.70 -5.35 7.67
C SER A 69 15.96 -5.66 9.14
N GLY A 70 16.05 -4.61 9.94
CA GLY A 70 16.16 -4.73 11.37
C GLY A 70 15.69 -3.46 12.06
N MET A 71 15.19 -3.61 13.28
CA MET A 71 14.70 -2.52 14.12
C MET A 71 15.34 -2.61 15.50
N GLY A 72 15.69 -1.45 16.06
CA GLY A 72 15.95 -1.25 17.47
C GLY A 72 14.97 -0.22 18.03
N ALA A 73 14.43 -0.50 19.21
CA ALA A 73 13.51 0.41 19.88
C ALA A 73 13.81 0.53 21.35
N VAL A 74 13.65 1.75 21.87
CA VAL A 74 13.63 2.05 23.30
C VAL A 74 12.20 2.46 23.64
N LEU A 75 11.55 1.68 24.47
CA LEU A 75 10.14 1.82 24.79
C LEU A 75 9.97 2.35 26.21
N LEU A 76 8.92 3.17 26.42
CA LEU A 76 8.50 3.64 27.73
C LEU A 76 9.67 4.28 28.54
N ASN A 77 10.40 5.20 27.92
CA ASN A 77 11.59 5.85 28.52
C ASN A 77 12.72 4.89 28.94
N GLY A 78 12.85 3.74 28.30
CA GLY A 78 13.89 2.75 28.62
C GLY A 78 13.47 1.66 29.61
N GLU A 79 12.18 1.52 29.87
CA GLU A 79 11.65 0.38 30.64
C GLU A 79 11.77 -0.94 29.88
N GLN A 80 11.77 -0.85 28.53
CA GLN A 80 11.87 -1.98 27.63
C GLN A 80 12.72 -1.64 26.42
N ASP A 81 13.51 -2.58 25.95
CA ASP A 81 14.21 -2.55 24.68
C ASP A 81 13.65 -3.61 23.73
N GLN A 82 13.47 -3.27 22.47
CA GLN A 82 12.97 -4.20 21.45
C GLN A 82 13.93 -4.26 20.29
N PHE A 83 14.19 -5.47 19.81
CA PHE A 83 15.02 -5.74 18.65
C PHE A 83 14.29 -6.66 17.70
N GLU A 84 14.34 -6.32 16.41
CA GLU A 84 13.75 -7.14 15.37
C GLU A 84 14.76 -7.31 14.22
N GLY A 85 14.70 -8.47 13.55
CA GLY A 85 15.42 -8.73 12.32
C GLY A 85 14.61 -9.59 11.38
N THR A 86 14.52 -9.19 10.13
CA THR A 86 13.77 -9.87 9.06
C THR A 86 14.62 -10.07 7.81
N TYR A 87 14.50 -11.23 7.22
CA TYR A 87 14.97 -11.53 5.86
C TYR A 87 13.79 -11.91 4.99
N VAL A 88 13.63 -11.25 3.86
CA VAL A 88 12.60 -11.54 2.85
C VAL A 88 13.25 -12.03 1.58
N GLN A 89 12.78 -13.15 1.04
CA GLN A 89 13.17 -13.71 -0.24
C GLN A 89 11.97 -13.78 -1.19
N PRO A 90 11.85 -12.87 -2.15
CA PRO A 90 10.85 -12.99 -3.21
C PRO A 90 11.26 -14.00 -4.28
N PHE A 91 10.27 -14.62 -4.94
CA PHE A 91 10.42 -15.47 -6.12
C PHE A 91 9.54 -14.95 -7.25
N GLY A 92 9.97 -13.82 -7.80
CA GLY A 92 9.20 -13.13 -8.82
C GLY A 92 7.93 -12.48 -8.26
N ASP A 93 6.90 -12.45 -9.10
CA ASP A 93 5.57 -11.98 -8.76
C ASP A 93 4.64 -13.11 -8.30
N GLN A 94 5.20 -14.27 -7.94
CA GLN A 94 4.42 -15.47 -7.67
C GLN A 94 4.40 -15.87 -6.21
N MET A 95 5.49 -15.63 -5.49
CA MET A 95 5.58 -15.96 -4.07
C MET A 95 6.72 -15.20 -3.39
N ALA A 96 6.61 -15.10 -2.10
CA ALA A 96 7.70 -14.67 -1.24
C ALA A 96 7.69 -15.50 0.05
N TRP A 97 8.85 -15.70 0.65
CA TRP A 97 8.96 -16.18 2.02
C TRP A 97 9.84 -15.25 2.84
N ALA A 98 9.67 -15.28 4.14
CA ALA A 98 10.48 -14.52 5.06
C ALA A 98 10.77 -15.30 6.33
N ILE A 99 11.90 -14.99 6.96
CA ILE A 99 12.23 -15.39 8.31
C ILE A 99 12.39 -14.12 9.13
N SER A 100 11.74 -14.06 10.28
CA SER A 100 11.85 -12.93 11.18
C SER A 100 12.01 -13.37 12.64
N THR A 101 12.66 -12.52 13.42
CA THR A 101 12.78 -12.65 14.87
C THR A 101 12.47 -11.32 15.52
N ASN A 102 11.81 -11.35 16.66
CA ASN A 102 11.59 -10.19 17.52
C ASN A 102 11.91 -10.56 18.95
N GLN A 103 12.61 -9.68 19.64
CA GLN A 103 12.97 -9.84 21.03
C GLN A 103 12.58 -8.58 21.81
N LEU A 104 11.85 -8.75 22.90
CA LEU A 104 11.49 -7.72 23.84
C LEU A 104 12.18 -8.01 25.18
N LEU A 105 12.99 -7.06 25.63
CA LEU A 105 13.78 -7.13 26.84
C LEU A 105 13.24 -6.11 27.86
N TYR A 106 12.94 -6.59 29.06
CA TYR A 106 12.61 -5.69 30.17
C TYR A 106 13.88 -5.26 30.89
N SER A 107 14.04 -3.96 31.13
CA SER A 107 15.28 -3.37 31.68
C SER A 107 15.69 -3.92 33.04
N ASN A 108 14.72 -4.42 33.82
CA ASN A 108 14.96 -5.06 35.10
C ASN A 108 15.35 -6.57 35.00
N GLY A 109 15.47 -7.12 33.78
CA GLY A 109 15.74 -8.53 33.53
C GLY A 109 14.64 -9.48 33.97
N SER A 110 13.43 -8.98 34.28
CA SER A 110 12.33 -9.81 34.78
C SER A 110 11.77 -10.74 33.71
N GLU A 111 11.89 -10.36 32.45
CA GLU A 111 11.28 -11.10 31.34
C GLU A 111 12.05 -10.82 30.05
N ASN A 112 12.09 -11.80 29.17
CA ASN A 112 12.68 -11.71 27.84
C ASN A 112 11.81 -12.55 26.92
N ASP A 113 11.13 -11.87 25.98
CA ASP A 113 10.19 -12.48 25.07
C ASP A 113 10.78 -12.55 23.69
N ARG A 114 10.72 -13.72 23.10
CA ARG A 114 11.25 -13.96 21.76
C ARG A 114 10.18 -14.56 20.87
N GLN A 115 10.17 -14.11 19.64
CA GLN A 115 9.32 -14.65 18.58
C GLN A 115 10.17 -14.95 17.37
N TYR A 116 9.95 -16.11 16.79
CA TYR A 116 10.57 -16.53 15.53
C TYR A 116 9.44 -16.82 14.55
N ILE A 117 9.47 -16.23 13.38
CA ILE A 117 8.40 -16.34 12.38
C ILE A 117 8.98 -16.84 11.07
N LEU A 118 8.31 -17.83 10.50
CA LEU A 118 8.46 -18.23 9.10
C LEU A 118 7.20 -17.81 8.35
N SER A 119 7.35 -16.99 7.34
CA SER A 119 6.27 -16.43 6.55
C SER A 119 6.29 -16.94 5.13
N PHE A 120 5.11 -17.06 4.54
CA PHE A 120 4.91 -17.34 3.12
C PHE A 120 3.77 -16.50 2.57
N ALA A 121 3.94 -15.98 1.35
CA ALA A 121 2.92 -15.22 0.64
C ALA A 121 2.86 -15.57 -0.84
N THR A 122 1.64 -15.50 -1.40
CA THR A 122 1.39 -15.77 -2.82
C THR A 122 0.18 -14.98 -3.30
N PRO A 123 0.15 -14.49 -4.56
CA PRO A 123 -1.06 -13.97 -5.16
C PRO A 123 -2.04 -15.10 -5.44
N LEU A 124 -3.33 -14.80 -5.47
CA LEU A 124 -4.34 -15.78 -5.86
C LEU A 124 -4.27 -16.05 -7.37
N ALA A 125 -4.37 -17.31 -7.76
CA ALA A 125 -4.31 -17.71 -9.17
C ALA A 125 -5.47 -17.14 -10.01
N ILE A 126 -6.60 -16.84 -9.38
CA ILE A 126 -7.81 -16.31 -10.02
C ILE A 126 -7.67 -14.81 -10.32
N ASP A 127 -7.09 -14.08 -9.38
CA ASP A 127 -6.88 -12.63 -9.50
C ASP A 127 -5.57 -12.25 -8.79
N LYS A 128 -4.58 -11.84 -9.57
CA LYS A 128 -3.26 -11.44 -9.04
C LYS A 128 -3.29 -10.13 -8.26
N SER A 129 -4.37 -9.36 -8.31
CA SER A 129 -4.56 -8.18 -7.45
C SER A 129 -4.83 -8.56 -6.00
N ILE A 130 -5.11 -9.84 -5.74
CA ILE A 130 -5.37 -10.38 -4.42
C ILE A 130 -4.21 -11.28 -4.02
N SER A 131 -3.69 -11.07 -2.82
CA SER A 131 -2.66 -11.91 -2.22
C SER A 131 -3.10 -12.49 -0.89
N PHE A 132 -2.51 -13.61 -0.55
CA PHE A 132 -2.68 -14.33 0.70
C PHE A 132 -1.34 -14.59 1.34
N GLY A 133 -1.26 -14.52 2.67
CA GLY A 133 -0.05 -14.82 3.41
C GLY A 133 -0.33 -15.58 4.69
N ILE A 134 0.65 -16.36 5.14
CA ILE A 134 0.61 -17.11 6.40
C ILE A 134 1.92 -16.92 7.15
N ASN A 135 1.83 -16.93 8.48
CA ASN A 135 2.96 -17.03 9.39
C ASN A 135 2.84 -18.29 10.24
N ALA A 136 3.95 -18.98 10.42
CA ALA A 136 4.13 -19.98 11.48
C ALA A 136 5.08 -19.39 12.53
N LYS A 137 4.67 -19.38 13.80
CA LYS A 137 5.38 -18.70 14.89
C LYS A 137 5.83 -19.67 15.96
N LEU A 138 7.04 -19.47 16.46
CA LEU A 138 7.51 -20.01 17.71
C LEU A 138 7.66 -18.87 18.72
N LEU A 139 7.13 -19.07 19.90
CA LEU A 139 7.09 -18.11 20.99
C LEU A 139 7.89 -18.67 22.15
N GLU A 140 8.74 -17.87 22.76
CA GLU A 140 9.53 -18.21 23.93
C GLU A 140 9.50 -17.07 24.94
N VAL A 141 9.32 -17.40 26.19
CA VAL A 141 9.47 -16.49 27.33
C VAL A 141 10.48 -17.08 28.28
N ASP A 142 11.42 -16.26 28.73
CA ASP A 142 12.31 -16.63 29.81
C ASP A 142 12.57 -15.46 30.76
N SER A 143 13.02 -15.75 31.96
CA SER A 143 13.35 -14.72 32.95
C SER A 143 14.69 -15.04 33.61
N SER A 144 15.55 -14.03 33.71
CA SER A 144 16.81 -14.13 34.44
C SER A 144 16.67 -14.01 35.95
N THR A 145 15.56 -13.41 36.39
CA THR A 145 15.28 -13.18 37.84
C THR A 145 14.37 -14.24 38.45
N VAL A 146 13.54 -14.90 37.65
CA VAL A 146 12.60 -15.93 38.07
C VAL A 146 12.77 -17.15 37.16
N PRO A 147 13.67 -18.10 37.50
CA PRO A 147 13.98 -19.24 36.63
C PRO A 147 12.80 -20.16 36.30
N SER A 148 11.74 -20.17 37.11
CA SER A 148 10.49 -20.91 36.83
C SER A 148 9.58 -20.19 35.82
N LEU A 149 9.86 -18.95 35.46
CA LEU A 149 9.10 -18.22 34.47
C LEU A 149 9.66 -18.52 33.06
N GLN A 150 9.34 -19.70 32.57
CA GLN A 150 9.68 -20.15 31.22
C GLN A 150 8.44 -20.68 30.54
N ALA A 151 8.27 -20.27 29.28
CA ALA A 151 7.17 -20.74 28.47
C ALA A 151 7.60 -20.87 27.00
N SER A 152 6.90 -21.73 26.30
CA SER A 152 7.03 -21.85 24.83
C SER A 152 5.68 -22.07 24.18
N GLY A 153 5.54 -21.62 22.97
CA GLY A 153 4.28 -21.74 22.24
C GLY A 153 4.47 -21.81 20.74
N PHE A 154 3.40 -22.19 20.09
CA PHE A 154 3.28 -22.19 18.65
C PHE A 154 2.04 -21.40 18.25
N GLY A 155 2.14 -20.61 17.18
CA GLY A 155 1.03 -19.79 16.67
C GLY A 155 1.00 -19.73 15.16
N LEU A 156 -0.16 -19.38 14.65
CA LEU A 156 -0.40 -19.15 13.23
C LEU A 156 -1.04 -17.79 13.01
N ASP A 157 -0.65 -17.11 11.93
CA ASP A 157 -1.33 -15.92 11.45
C ASP A 157 -1.74 -16.10 10.00
N MET A 158 -2.79 -15.38 9.58
CA MET A 158 -3.25 -15.35 8.19
C MET A 158 -3.50 -13.91 7.75
N GLY A 159 -3.02 -13.59 6.55
CA GLY A 159 -3.19 -12.29 5.93
C GLY A 159 -3.84 -12.37 4.57
N PHE A 160 -4.57 -11.31 4.23
CA PHE A 160 -5.18 -11.10 2.93
C PHE A 160 -4.99 -9.63 2.54
N LEU A 161 -4.64 -9.38 1.28
CA LEU A 161 -4.45 -8.04 0.73
C LEU A 161 -5.05 -7.97 -0.68
N TRP A 162 -5.86 -6.96 -0.92
CA TRP A 162 -6.50 -6.71 -2.20
C TRP A 162 -6.19 -5.31 -2.70
N HIS A 163 -5.53 -5.22 -3.84
CA HIS A 163 -5.25 -3.98 -4.56
C HIS A 163 -6.33 -3.72 -5.60
N ILE A 164 -7.13 -2.68 -5.39
CA ILE A 164 -8.23 -2.29 -6.27
C ILE A 164 -7.80 -1.04 -7.05
N PRO A 165 -7.50 -1.16 -8.36
CA PRO A 165 -7.20 0.00 -9.18
C PRO A 165 -8.44 0.86 -9.38
N ILE A 166 -8.44 2.07 -8.84
CA ILE A 166 -9.52 3.03 -9.07
C ILE A 166 -9.15 3.89 -10.26
N LEU A 167 -9.76 3.59 -11.40
CA LEU A 167 -9.61 4.35 -12.63
C LEU A 167 -10.25 5.74 -12.48
N ASN A 168 -9.53 6.69 -11.94
CA ASN A 168 -9.90 8.09 -12.03
C ASN A 168 -9.12 8.72 -13.18
N TYR A 169 -9.85 9.33 -14.13
CA TYR A 169 -9.30 9.90 -15.39
C TYR A 169 -8.19 10.95 -15.21
N ARG A 170 -7.94 11.41 -14.00
CA ARG A 170 -6.92 12.45 -13.73
C ARG A 170 -5.67 11.97 -12.99
N TYR A 171 -5.81 10.96 -12.14
CA TYR A 171 -4.70 10.46 -11.30
C TYR A 171 -4.93 8.97 -11.12
N GLY A 172 -3.96 8.14 -11.46
CA GLY A 172 -4.02 6.71 -11.15
C GLY A 172 -4.05 6.55 -9.64
N LYS A 173 -5.19 6.17 -9.09
CA LYS A 173 -5.39 6.00 -7.66
C LYS A 173 -5.70 4.56 -7.37
N GLN A 174 -5.19 4.07 -6.26
CA GLN A 174 -5.36 2.70 -5.81
C GLN A 174 -5.98 2.70 -4.42
N LEU A 175 -6.99 1.87 -4.24
CA LEU A 175 -7.55 1.52 -2.94
C LEU A 175 -7.02 0.15 -2.57
N ASN A 176 -6.46 0.00 -1.38
CA ASN A 176 -6.04 -1.29 -0.87
C ASN A 176 -6.92 -1.68 0.33
N ILE A 177 -7.28 -2.95 0.39
CA ILE A 177 -8.01 -3.56 1.50
C ILE A 177 -7.12 -4.64 2.09
N GLY A 178 -6.80 -4.52 3.37
CA GLY A 178 -6.02 -5.50 4.12
C GLY A 178 -6.86 -6.14 5.20
N LEU A 179 -6.73 -7.45 5.37
CA LEU A 179 -7.25 -8.21 6.51
C LEU A 179 -6.13 -9.05 7.09
N PHE A 180 -6.01 -9.05 8.40
CA PHE A 180 -4.99 -9.80 9.12
C PHE A 180 -5.59 -10.41 10.38
N ALA A 181 -5.47 -11.72 10.51
CA ALA A 181 -5.84 -12.48 11.70
C ALA A 181 -4.57 -13.04 12.30
N GLN A 182 -4.23 -12.55 13.47
CA GLN A 182 -3.02 -12.89 14.18
C GLN A 182 -3.35 -13.77 15.40
N ASP A 183 -2.47 -14.71 15.70
CA ASP A 183 -2.59 -15.62 16.84
C ASP A 183 -3.81 -16.55 16.75
N LEU A 184 -4.05 -17.10 15.56
CA LEU A 184 -5.06 -18.13 15.34
C LEU A 184 -4.72 -19.38 16.16
N ASP A 185 -5.54 -19.71 17.16
CA ASP A 185 -5.36 -20.86 18.05
C ASP A 185 -3.95 -20.95 18.66
N THR A 186 -3.39 -19.80 19.05
CA THR A 186 -2.04 -19.72 19.62
C THR A 186 -2.07 -19.99 21.11
N THR A 187 -1.29 -20.97 21.53
CA THR A 187 -1.19 -21.35 22.95
C THR A 187 0.26 -21.32 23.42
N ILE A 188 0.48 -20.74 24.59
CA ILE A 188 1.76 -20.75 25.28
C ILE A 188 1.69 -21.71 26.48
N ASN A 189 2.69 -22.59 26.59
CA ASN A 189 2.79 -23.59 27.62
C ASN A 189 3.86 -23.18 28.62
N TRP A 190 3.43 -22.88 29.83
CA TRP A 190 4.33 -22.55 30.93
C TRP A 190 4.98 -23.81 31.50
N GLN A 191 6.26 -23.72 31.89
CA GLN A 191 6.97 -24.82 32.49
C GLN A 191 6.33 -25.24 33.85
N GLU A 192 5.89 -24.24 34.60
CA GLU A 192 5.11 -24.42 35.81
C GLU A 192 3.79 -23.67 35.67
N GLY A 193 2.68 -24.38 35.37
CA GLY A 193 1.36 -23.77 35.22
C GLY A 193 0.47 -24.45 34.21
N SER A 194 -0.67 -23.84 33.92
CA SER A 194 -1.59 -24.28 32.88
C SER A 194 -1.25 -23.59 31.56
N PRO A 195 -1.50 -24.26 30.43
CA PRO A 195 -1.43 -23.60 29.12
C PRO A 195 -2.31 -22.35 29.10
N GLN A 196 -1.82 -21.29 28.47
CA GLN A 196 -2.53 -20.02 28.30
C GLN A 196 -2.78 -19.76 26.82
N LEU A 197 -4.02 -19.48 26.49
CA LEU A 197 -4.39 -19.04 25.13
C LEU A 197 -3.97 -17.59 24.93
N ILE A 198 -3.26 -17.31 23.85
CA ILE A 198 -2.98 -15.94 23.40
C ILE A 198 -4.22 -15.44 22.64
N PRO A 199 -4.71 -14.24 22.95
CA PRO A 199 -5.90 -13.72 22.31
C PRO A 199 -5.75 -13.59 20.80
N LEU A 200 -6.82 -13.92 20.08
CA LEU A 200 -6.94 -13.65 18.65
C LEU A 200 -7.04 -12.15 18.42
N ASP A 201 -6.17 -11.63 17.58
CA ASP A 201 -6.20 -10.26 17.09
C ASP A 201 -6.61 -10.24 15.61
N VAL A 202 -7.65 -9.46 15.30
CA VAL A 202 -8.15 -9.31 13.91
C VAL A 202 -8.11 -7.85 13.53
N ARG A 203 -7.39 -7.57 12.42
CA ARG A 203 -7.22 -6.24 11.87
C ARG A 203 -7.84 -6.13 10.48
N GLY A 204 -8.54 -5.03 10.25
CA GLY A 204 -9.09 -4.68 8.96
C GLY A 204 -8.67 -3.27 8.57
N GLY A 205 -7.90 -3.13 7.50
CA GLY A 205 -7.34 -1.86 7.05
C GLY A 205 -7.79 -1.47 5.65
N LEU A 206 -7.90 -0.16 5.45
CA LEU A 206 -8.10 0.47 4.16
C LEU A 206 -6.99 1.50 3.96
N SER A 207 -6.36 1.51 2.79
CA SER A 207 -5.45 2.59 2.41
C SER A 207 -5.78 3.12 1.03
N TYR A 208 -5.59 4.42 0.85
CA TYR A 208 -5.87 5.10 -0.40
C TYR A 208 -4.66 5.92 -0.84
N GLU A 209 -4.17 5.63 -2.03
CA GLU A 209 -3.09 6.36 -2.66
C GLU A 209 -3.68 7.55 -3.42
N PHE A 210 -3.54 8.76 -2.86
CA PHE A 210 -3.99 10.01 -3.48
C PHE A 210 -3.13 10.39 -4.68
N THR A 211 -1.84 10.19 -4.54
CA THR A 211 -0.82 10.35 -5.58
C THR A 211 0.20 9.22 -5.43
N ASP A 212 1.19 9.15 -6.32
CA ASP A 212 2.30 8.21 -6.19
C ASP A 212 3.11 8.44 -4.91
N ASP A 213 3.06 9.65 -4.36
CA ASP A 213 3.86 10.08 -3.23
C ASP A 213 3.03 10.28 -1.94
N LEU A 214 1.71 10.10 -1.97
CA LEU A 214 0.84 10.38 -0.81
C LEU A 214 -0.18 9.27 -0.60
N VAL A 215 -0.10 8.64 0.56
CA VAL A 215 -1.03 7.60 1.01
C VAL A 215 -1.62 7.95 2.37
N ALA A 216 -2.91 7.65 2.56
CA ALA A 216 -3.54 7.64 3.87
C ALA A 216 -4.13 6.26 4.14
N ALA A 217 -4.12 5.86 5.41
CA ALA A 217 -4.62 4.59 5.88
C ALA A 217 -5.49 4.74 7.12
N CYS A 218 -6.46 3.84 7.23
CA CYS A 218 -7.32 3.68 8.40
C CYS A 218 -7.47 2.19 8.68
N GLU A 219 -7.34 1.80 9.93
CA GLU A 219 -7.36 0.40 10.37
C GLU A 219 -8.17 0.27 11.64
N PHE A 220 -8.96 -0.78 11.73
CA PHE A 220 -9.63 -1.22 12.93
C PHE A 220 -9.01 -2.53 13.39
N GLU A 221 -8.60 -2.56 14.64
CA GLU A 221 -8.07 -3.74 15.33
C GLU A 221 -9.11 -4.21 16.35
N ASN A 222 -9.47 -5.48 16.29
CA ASN A 222 -10.33 -6.11 17.29
C ASN A 222 -9.52 -7.16 18.05
N PHE A 223 -9.20 -6.82 19.27
CA PHE A 223 -8.49 -7.68 20.20
C PHE A 223 -9.48 -8.24 21.22
N ASN A 224 -9.58 -9.56 21.27
CA ASN A 224 -10.46 -10.25 22.21
C ASN A 224 -9.64 -10.96 23.28
N ASP A 225 -9.62 -10.41 24.49
CA ASP A 225 -9.00 -11.07 25.63
C ASP A 225 -9.97 -12.04 26.33
N PRO A 226 -9.81 -13.35 26.12
CA PRO A 226 -10.68 -14.34 26.75
C PRO A 226 -10.52 -14.39 28.29
N ASN A 227 -9.40 -13.90 28.82
CA ASN A 227 -9.14 -13.92 30.26
C ASN A 227 -9.84 -12.77 30.98
N LEU A 228 -9.98 -11.63 30.31
CA LEU A 228 -10.66 -10.45 30.86
C LEU A 228 -12.11 -10.32 30.40
N SER A 229 -12.57 -11.15 29.45
CA SER A 229 -13.90 -11.07 28.81
C SER A 229 -14.19 -9.67 28.25
N VAL A 230 -13.19 -8.98 27.72
CA VAL A 230 -13.28 -7.64 27.17
C VAL A 230 -12.88 -7.68 25.70
N ASN A 231 -13.71 -7.10 24.85
CA ASN A 231 -13.38 -6.82 23.46
C ASN A 231 -12.94 -5.36 23.34
N HIS A 232 -11.77 -5.14 22.81
CA HIS A 232 -11.28 -3.82 22.47
C HIS A 232 -11.36 -3.61 20.97
N LEU A 233 -12.04 -2.57 20.54
CA LEU A 233 -12.00 -2.09 19.17
C LEU A 233 -11.13 -0.83 19.14
N LEU A 234 -9.97 -0.94 18.53
CA LEU A 234 -8.98 0.12 18.44
C LEU A 234 -8.98 0.72 17.04
N LEU A 235 -8.78 2.01 16.96
CA LEU A 235 -8.67 2.75 15.71
C LEU A 235 -7.23 3.21 15.50
N HIS A 236 -6.72 2.93 14.32
CA HIS A 236 -5.42 3.38 13.86
C HIS A 236 -5.59 4.17 12.57
N THR A 237 -4.93 5.32 12.47
CA THR A 237 -4.94 6.10 11.24
C THR A 237 -3.57 6.68 10.95
N GLY A 238 -3.24 6.82 9.68
CA GLY A 238 -1.97 7.40 9.28
C GLY A 238 -1.99 8.04 7.91
N ILE A 239 -1.06 8.96 7.73
CA ILE A 239 -0.77 9.58 6.45
C ILE A 239 0.74 9.61 6.24
N GLU A 240 1.19 9.25 5.04
CA GLU A 240 2.58 9.25 4.63
C GLU A 240 2.74 10.00 3.32
N GLY A 241 3.71 10.92 3.28
CA GLY A 241 4.10 11.62 2.08
C GLY A 241 5.59 11.44 1.78
N TRP A 242 5.94 11.22 0.50
CA TRP A 242 7.30 11.09 0.02
C TRP A 242 7.69 12.32 -0.79
N PHE A 243 8.91 12.81 -0.59
CA PHE A 243 9.45 14.04 -1.13
C PHE A 243 10.82 13.79 -1.75
N PHE A 244 11.32 14.75 -2.56
CA PHE A 244 12.64 14.72 -3.16
C PHE A 244 12.88 13.42 -3.95
N GLU A 245 12.02 13.16 -4.94
CA GLU A 245 12.11 11.94 -5.76
C GLU A 245 12.07 10.64 -4.93
N ASP A 246 11.16 10.58 -3.96
CA ASP A 246 10.96 9.47 -3.05
C ASP A 246 12.13 9.17 -2.09
N HIS A 247 13.02 10.14 -1.84
CA HIS A 247 14.12 9.94 -0.93
C HIS A 247 13.77 10.23 0.53
N VAL A 248 12.87 11.16 0.80
CA VAL A 248 12.50 11.57 2.16
C VAL A 248 11.02 11.29 2.39
N GLY A 249 10.71 10.44 3.36
CA GLY A 249 9.36 10.14 3.81
C GLY A 249 9.03 10.89 5.09
N LEU A 250 7.86 11.52 5.14
CA LEU A 250 7.30 12.10 6.36
C LEU A 250 5.96 11.46 6.64
N ARG A 251 5.70 11.14 7.90
CA ARG A 251 4.44 10.52 8.31
C ARG A 251 3.99 10.96 9.67
N THR A 252 2.69 10.88 9.87
CA THR A 252 2.05 11.04 11.17
C THR A 252 0.84 10.13 11.24
N GLY A 253 0.49 9.73 12.44
CA GLY A 253 -0.65 8.86 12.68
C GLY A 253 -1.26 9.08 14.06
N TYR A 254 -2.36 8.39 14.27
CA TYR A 254 -3.04 8.26 15.54
C TYR A 254 -3.26 6.79 15.82
N THR A 255 -3.03 6.38 17.05
CA THR A 255 -3.26 5.03 17.53
C THR A 255 -4.06 5.06 18.84
N ASP A 256 -5.12 4.29 18.90
CA ASP A 256 -5.76 3.95 20.17
C ASP A 256 -4.85 2.99 20.96
N LEU A 257 -4.94 3.06 22.27
CA LEU A 257 -4.26 2.17 23.20
C LEU A 257 -5.32 1.47 24.05
N GLU A 258 -5.15 0.18 24.30
CA GLU A 258 -6.19 -0.66 24.93
C GLU A 258 -6.77 -0.09 26.23
N THR A 259 -5.92 0.37 27.11
CA THR A 259 -6.31 0.84 28.45
C THR A 259 -6.01 2.32 28.70
N LEU A 260 -5.46 3.00 27.73
CA LEU A 260 -5.00 4.39 27.81
C LEU A 260 -5.66 5.23 26.74
N PRO A 261 -5.73 6.56 26.90
CA PRO A 261 -6.12 7.44 25.82
C PRO A 261 -5.21 7.26 24.60
N GLY A 262 -5.78 7.26 23.40
CA GLY A 262 -5.02 7.20 22.16
C GLY A 262 -4.03 8.35 22.01
N THR A 263 -3.03 8.15 21.18
CA THR A 263 -1.92 9.08 21.01
C THR A 263 -1.54 9.30 19.56
N PHE A 264 -0.81 10.39 19.31
CA PHE A 264 -0.24 10.70 18.00
C PHE A 264 1.16 10.13 17.86
N THR A 265 1.45 9.72 16.64
CA THR A 265 2.77 9.22 16.22
C THR A 265 3.34 10.13 15.15
N ALA A 266 4.65 10.11 15.01
CA ALA A 266 5.36 10.81 13.96
C ALA A 266 6.54 9.97 13.46
N GLY A 267 6.86 10.09 12.19
CA GLY A 267 7.99 9.36 11.61
C GLY A 267 8.65 10.11 10.46
N ILE A 268 9.91 9.84 10.28
CA ILE A 268 10.72 10.31 9.16
C ILE A 268 11.52 9.15 8.58
N SER A 269 11.69 9.16 7.27
CA SER A 269 12.50 8.18 6.55
C SER A 269 13.45 8.85 5.59
N TYR A 270 14.54 8.17 5.38
CA TYR A 270 15.38 8.37 4.20
C TYR A 270 15.55 7.04 3.47
N ARG A 271 15.34 7.01 2.16
CA ARG A 271 15.57 5.82 1.34
C ARG A 271 16.41 6.14 0.11
N SER A 272 17.26 5.22 -0.21
CA SER A 272 18.00 5.12 -1.45
C SER A 272 17.46 3.92 -2.26
N ASN A 273 18.00 3.70 -3.43
CA ASN A 273 17.64 2.55 -4.26
C ASN A 273 17.92 1.19 -3.61
N THR A 274 18.88 1.11 -2.68
CA THR A 274 19.33 -0.15 -2.09
C THR A 274 19.17 -0.23 -0.58
N TRP A 275 19.04 0.87 0.11
CA TRP A 275 18.90 0.90 1.57
C TRP A 275 17.94 2.00 2.01
N GLY A 276 17.41 1.87 3.19
CA GLY A 276 16.57 2.86 3.83
C GLY A 276 16.76 2.86 5.34
N ILE A 277 16.42 3.98 5.95
CA ILE A 277 16.37 4.16 7.39
C ILE A 277 15.07 4.86 7.72
N ASP A 278 14.38 4.35 8.74
CA ASP A 278 13.13 4.89 9.25
C ASP A 278 13.30 5.21 10.73
N TYR A 279 12.71 6.30 11.17
CA TYR A 279 12.57 6.65 12.58
C TYR A 279 11.11 6.93 12.92
N ALA A 280 10.68 6.48 14.09
CA ALA A 280 9.36 6.79 14.63
C ALA A 280 9.42 7.16 16.10
N TYR A 281 8.49 8.05 16.46
CA TYR A 281 8.25 8.55 17.79
C TYR A 281 6.79 8.34 18.20
N ILE A 282 6.58 7.86 19.42
CA ILE A 282 5.28 7.82 20.10
C ILE A 282 5.41 8.49 21.45
N GLY A 283 4.55 9.49 21.72
CA GLY A 283 4.38 10.03 23.06
C GLY A 283 3.25 9.28 23.78
N HIS A 284 3.55 8.65 24.91
CA HIS A 284 2.54 7.92 25.66
C HIS A 284 1.85 8.84 26.68
N PRO A 285 0.53 8.69 26.89
CA PRO A 285 -0.19 9.48 27.89
C PRO A 285 0.18 9.03 29.32
N GLN A 286 -0.21 9.83 30.31
CA GLN A 286 -0.21 9.47 31.73
C GLN A 286 1.15 9.04 32.33
N TYR A 287 2.22 9.80 32.03
CA TYR A 287 3.56 9.58 32.62
C TYR A 287 4.34 8.36 32.11
N LEU A 288 3.83 7.62 31.13
CA LEU A 288 4.54 6.50 30.51
C LEU A 288 5.71 6.93 29.61
N GLY A 289 5.85 8.24 29.39
CA GLY A 289 6.95 8.82 28.65
C GLY A 289 6.83 8.68 27.13
N SER A 290 7.89 8.26 26.49
CA SER A 290 7.94 8.13 25.02
C SER A 290 8.63 6.84 24.59
N SER A 291 8.36 6.46 23.36
CA SER A 291 9.06 5.37 22.68
C SER A 291 9.69 5.84 21.39
N HIS A 292 10.88 5.34 21.11
CA HIS A 292 11.67 5.67 19.93
C HIS A 292 12.03 4.39 19.19
N ARG A 293 11.87 4.40 17.86
CA ARG A 293 12.22 3.26 17.00
C ARG A 293 13.07 3.73 15.84
N ILE A 294 14.07 2.92 15.51
CA ILE A 294 14.89 3.09 14.32
C ILE A 294 14.88 1.76 13.59
N SER A 295 14.46 1.77 12.34
CA SER A 295 14.57 0.62 11.43
C SER A 295 15.56 0.93 10.31
N ALA A 296 16.24 -0.09 9.83
CA ALA A 296 17.06 0.00 8.62
C ALA A 296 16.75 -1.20 7.73
N ASN A 297 16.78 -0.97 6.42
CA ASN A 297 16.60 -2.03 5.44
C ASN A 297 17.66 -1.96 4.35
N TRP A 298 18.04 -3.11 3.84
CA TRP A 298 18.96 -3.25 2.72
C TRP A 298 18.40 -4.22 1.69
N ARG A 299 18.21 -3.73 0.47
CA ARG A 299 17.72 -4.48 -0.70
C ARG A 299 18.88 -4.78 -1.61
N PHE A 300 19.10 -6.03 -1.91
CA PHE A 300 20.27 -6.49 -2.67
C PHE A 300 19.88 -7.50 -3.76
N GLY A 301 20.87 -7.80 -4.60
CA GLY A 301 20.67 -8.71 -5.72
C GLY A 301 19.82 -8.10 -6.84
N ASP A 302 19.82 -8.81 -7.94
CA ASP A 302 18.82 -8.56 -8.97
C ASP A 302 17.46 -8.96 -8.44
N SER A 303 16.43 -8.26 -8.87
CA SER A 303 15.07 -8.78 -8.66
C SER A 303 15.07 -10.25 -9.12
N PHE A 304 14.71 -11.19 -8.23
CA PHE A 304 14.61 -12.63 -8.52
C PHE A 304 13.53 -12.93 -9.56
N LEU A 305 12.88 -11.90 -10.03
CA LEU A 305 12.11 -11.90 -11.28
C LEU A 305 13.10 -12.21 -12.40
N GLY A 306 13.49 -13.48 -12.47
CA GLY A 306 14.30 -13.95 -13.57
C GLY A 306 13.73 -13.39 -14.87
N LYS A 307 14.49 -12.54 -15.57
CA LYS A 307 14.12 -11.84 -16.80
C LYS A 307 12.64 -11.43 -16.77
N VAL A 308 12.34 -10.41 -15.97
CA VAL A 308 11.04 -9.74 -16.08
C VAL A 308 10.88 -9.43 -17.54
N LYS A 309 10.00 -10.18 -18.21
CA LYS A 309 9.54 -9.77 -19.52
C LYS A 309 8.87 -8.43 -19.28
N SER A 310 9.59 -7.36 -19.56
CA SER A 310 8.98 -6.06 -19.68
C SER A 310 7.88 -6.22 -20.72
N PHE A 311 6.63 -6.17 -20.28
CA PHE A 311 5.50 -6.37 -21.16
C PHE A 311 5.39 -5.15 -22.06
N ILE A 312 5.46 -5.40 -23.37
CA ILE A 312 5.19 -4.35 -24.34
C ILE A 312 3.73 -3.91 -24.15
N PRO A 313 3.45 -2.61 -23.91
CA PRO A 313 2.08 -2.15 -23.81
C PRO A 313 1.30 -2.44 -25.09
N GLU A 314 0.12 -3.04 -24.94
CA GLU A 314 -0.77 -3.39 -26.06
C GLU A 314 -1.95 -2.42 -26.13
N ASP A 315 -2.68 -2.45 -27.24
CA ASP A 315 -3.90 -1.67 -27.46
C ASP A 315 -3.72 -0.16 -27.24
N VAL A 316 -2.56 0.38 -27.60
CA VAL A 316 -2.34 1.82 -27.49
C VAL A 316 -3.26 2.55 -28.47
N VAL A 317 -4.09 3.45 -27.93
CA VAL A 317 -5.05 4.24 -28.71
C VAL A 317 -4.89 5.72 -28.35
N ALA A 318 -4.94 6.58 -29.34
CA ALA A 318 -4.91 8.02 -29.16
C ALA A 318 -6.30 8.64 -29.40
N TYR A 319 -6.74 9.47 -28.47
CA TYR A 319 -7.94 10.31 -28.60
C TYR A 319 -7.50 11.75 -28.70
N VAL A 320 -8.02 12.47 -29.68
CA VAL A 320 -7.66 13.87 -29.93
C VAL A 320 -8.87 14.75 -29.74
N ASP A 321 -8.73 15.79 -28.93
CA ASP A 321 -9.73 16.83 -28.73
C ASP A 321 -9.04 18.20 -28.80
N GLY A 322 -9.05 18.78 -29.97
CA GLY A 322 -8.33 20.03 -30.28
C GLY A 322 -6.82 19.88 -30.13
N ASP A 323 -6.25 20.48 -29.10
CA ASP A 323 -4.83 20.41 -28.74
C ASP A 323 -4.55 19.38 -27.61
N LEU A 324 -5.59 18.74 -27.08
CA LEU A 324 -5.46 17.67 -26.09
C LEU A 324 -5.35 16.33 -26.80
N ILE A 325 -4.27 15.63 -26.55
CA ILE A 325 -4.11 14.22 -26.90
C ILE A 325 -4.18 13.37 -25.65
N THR A 326 -5.06 12.39 -25.63
CA THR A 326 -5.17 11.37 -24.57
C THR A 326 -4.77 10.02 -25.15
N LEU A 327 -3.68 9.45 -24.65
CA LEU A 327 -3.28 8.09 -24.95
C LEU A 327 -3.86 7.14 -23.90
N LYS A 328 -4.29 5.96 -24.33
CA LYS A 328 -4.68 4.86 -23.44
C LYS A 328 -4.06 3.56 -23.95
N TRP A 329 -3.76 2.66 -23.05
CA TRP A 329 -3.20 1.33 -23.36
C TRP A 329 -3.69 0.28 -22.38
N SER A 330 -3.52 -0.99 -22.72
CA SER A 330 -3.79 -2.09 -21.81
C SER A 330 -2.73 -2.13 -20.72
N GLY A 331 -3.16 -2.18 -19.45
CA GLY A 331 -2.25 -2.26 -18.31
C GLY A 331 -1.51 -3.60 -18.28
N SER A 332 -0.28 -3.60 -17.79
CA SER A 332 0.46 -4.83 -17.51
C SER A 332 -0.03 -5.43 -16.18
N PRO A 333 -0.31 -6.73 -16.11
CA PRO A 333 -0.67 -7.39 -14.86
C PRO A 333 0.54 -7.66 -13.94
N SER A 334 1.74 -7.20 -14.30
CA SER A 334 2.96 -7.52 -13.55
C SER A 334 3.12 -6.63 -12.33
N LEU A 335 3.30 -7.24 -11.15
CA LEU A 335 3.63 -6.57 -9.90
C LEU A 335 5.02 -5.89 -9.92
N SER A 336 5.87 -6.26 -10.87
CA SER A 336 7.20 -5.64 -11.05
C SER A 336 7.19 -4.39 -11.93
N LEU A 337 6.01 -3.92 -12.31
CA LEU A 337 5.86 -2.72 -13.12
C LEU A 337 6.09 -1.47 -12.26
N ALA A 338 7.09 -0.67 -12.60
CA ALA A 338 7.23 0.67 -12.03
C ALA A 338 6.26 1.66 -12.68
N GLY A 339 5.88 1.40 -13.94
CA GLY A 339 5.01 2.25 -14.72
C GLY A 339 5.35 2.23 -16.21
N TYR A 340 5.02 3.32 -16.89
CA TYR A 340 5.19 3.45 -18.34
C TYR A 340 5.95 4.71 -18.68
N ASN A 341 6.75 4.61 -19.74
CA ASN A 341 7.34 5.77 -20.40
C ASN A 341 6.62 6.02 -21.73
N VAL A 342 6.26 7.26 -21.97
CA VAL A 342 5.61 7.71 -23.20
C VAL A 342 6.60 8.50 -24.02
N TYR A 343 6.65 8.20 -25.28
CA TYR A 343 7.54 8.84 -26.25
C TYR A 343 6.75 9.38 -27.42
N PHE A 344 7.23 10.46 -28.01
CA PHE A 344 6.63 11.03 -29.22
C PHE A 344 7.68 11.46 -30.23
N THR A 345 7.25 11.57 -31.47
CA THR A 345 8.02 12.14 -32.57
C THR A 345 7.09 12.78 -33.59
N LYS A 346 7.65 13.64 -34.46
CA LYS A 346 6.95 14.14 -35.67
C LYS A 346 7.23 13.30 -36.91
N THR A 347 8.14 12.35 -36.82
CA THR A 347 8.55 11.49 -37.95
C THR A 347 8.32 10.03 -37.58
N SER A 348 7.41 9.35 -38.28
CA SER A 348 7.08 7.96 -38.05
C SER A 348 8.33 7.05 -38.03
N GLY A 349 8.40 6.18 -37.02
CA GLY A 349 9.40 5.12 -36.89
C GLY A 349 10.76 5.54 -36.36
N THR A 350 11.00 6.82 -36.08
CA THR A 350 12.33 7.27 -35.64
C THR A 350 12.27 8.57 -34.82
N GLY A 351 13.33 8.84 -34.05
CA GLY A 351 13.50 10.12 -33.33
C GLY A 351 12.56 10.31 -32.16
N TYR A 352 12.17 9.25 -31.49
CA TYR A 352 11.30 9.31 -30.32
C TYR A 352 11.97 10.00 -29.14
N VAL A 353 11.26 10.99 -28.58
CA VAL A 353 11.68 11.74 -27.39
C VAL A 353 10.77 11.39 -26.23
N LYS A 354 11.34 11.06 -25.09
CA LYS A 354 10.61 10.76 -23.87
C LYS A 354 9.91 12.01 -23.33
N ILE A 355 8.63 11.88 -22.95
CA ILE A 355 7.80 13.00 -22.48
C ILE A 355 7.82 13.08 -20.96
N ASN A 356 7.62 11.95 -20.27
CA ASN A 356 7.51 11.92 -18.82
C ASN A 356 8.88 11.81 -18.15
N SER A 357 9.09 12.59 -17.10
CA SER A 357 10.32 12.55 -16.28
C SER A 357 10.35 11.34 -15.35
N ARG A 358 9.19 10.88 -14.85
CA ARG A 358 9.01 9.70 -14.00
C ARG A 358 8.09 8.68 -14.68
N PRO A 359 8.20 7.37 -14.39
CA PRO A 359 7.27 6.37 -14.90
C PRO A 359 5.82 6.69 -14.53
N ILE A 360 4.92 6.56 -15.49
CA ILE A 360 3.48 6.76 -15.32
C ILE A 360 2.87 5.46 -14.85
N ARG A 361 2.26 5.41 -13.66
CA ARG A 361 1.62 4.19 -13.14
C ARG A 361 0.24 3.94 -13.77
N ALA A 362 -0.43 5.00 -14.22
CA ALA A 362 -1.69 4.89 -14.93
C ALA A 362 -1.50 4.28 -16.33
N ASN A 363 -2.53 3.63 -16.84
CA ASN A 363 -2.58 3.11 -18.21
C ASN A 363 -3.10 4.15 -19.23
N TYR A 364 -2.93 5.42 -18.91
CA TYR A 364 -3.25 6.54 -19.80
C TYR A 364 -2.31 7.72 -19.55
N PHE A 365 -2.20 8.58 -20.56
CA PHE A 365 -1.44 9.82 -20.50
C PHE A 365 -2.14 10.92 -21.26
N GLN A 366 -2.11 12.15 -20.75
CA GLN A 366 -2.69 13.32 -21.38
C GLN A 366 -1.64 14.39 -21.64
N MET A 367 -1.67 14.96 -22.83
CA MET A 367 -0.75 16.00 -23.25
C MET A 367 -1.49 17.15 -23.93
N ARG A 368 -1.07 18.39 -23.62
CA ARG A 368 -1.57 19.63 -24.23
C ARG A 368 -0.41 20.50 -24.71
N GLY A 369 -0.73 21.54 -25.43
CA GLY A 369 0.25 22.53 -25.90
C GLY A 369 1.08 22.06 -27.09
N LEU A 370 0.58 21.07 -27.82
CA LEU A 370 1.17 20.63 -29.08
C LEU A 370 0.88 21.62 -30.21
N GLU A 371 1.75 21.64 -31.19
CA GLU A 371 1.55 22.46 -32.38
C GLU A 371 0.27 22.06 -33.12
N LYS A 372 -0.52 23.03 -33.54
CA LYS A 372 -1.78 22.80 -34.28
C LYS A 372 -1.49 22.26 -35.67
N ASN A 373 -2.44 21.51 -36.23
CA ASN A 373 -2.36 20.90 -37.56
C ASN A 373 -1.07 20.08 -37.78
N THR A 374 -0.61 19.41 -36.73
CA THR A 374 0.64 18.63 -36.73
C THR A 374 0.36 17.18 -36.40
N HIS A 375 0.98 16.27 -37.15
CA HIS A 375 0.95 14.86 -36.85
C HIS A 375 2.03 14.51 -35.84
N TYR A 376 1.65 13.77 -34.82
CA TYR A 376 2.53 13.20 -33.81
C TYR A 376 2.37 11.69 -33.76
N TYR A 377 3.47 11.01 -33.61
CA TYR A 377 3.55 9.57 -33.50
C TYR A 377 3.99 9.24 -32.08
N PHE A 378 3.24 8.39 -31.41
CA PHE A 378 3.48 8.02 -30.03
C PHE A 378 3.77 6.53 -29.90
N VAL A 379 4.66 6.20 -28.98
CA VAL A 379 4.91 4.84 -28.52
C VAL A 379 4.98 4.85 -27.01
N VAL A 380 4.62 3.72 -26.40
CA VAL A 380 4.63 3.51 -24.95
C VAL A 380 5.52 2.31 -24.65
N ALA A 381 6.36 2.43 -23.62
CA ALA A 381 7.15 1.34 -23.12
C ALA A 381 6.83 1.13 -21.62
N SER A 382 6.74 -0.11 -21.16
CA SER A 382 6.70 -0.40 -19.74
C SER A 382 8.10 -0.35 -19.14
N ILE A 383 8.20 0.05 -17.88
CA ILE A 383 9.46 0.05 -17.14
C ILE A 383 9.28 -0.70 -15.83
N THR A 384 10.26 -1.53 -15.48
CA THR A 384 10.24 -2.30 -14.24
C THR A 384 10.79 -1.50 -13.08
N ASN A 385 10.41 -1.85 -11.86
CA ASN A 385 11.01 -1.34 -10.63
C ASN A 385 12.28 -2.10 -10.20
N THR A 386 12.89 -2.84 -11.12
CA THR A 386 14.18 -3.51 -10.90
C THR A 386 15.33 -2.51 -10.88
N ILE A 387 16.47 -2.89 -10.31
CA ILE A 387 17.70 -2.11 -10.37
C ILE A 387 18.79 -2.93 -11.08
N PRO A 388 19.28 -2.44 -12.21
CA PRO A 388 18.76 -1.28 -12.96
C PRO A 388 17.34 -1.52 -13.50
N PRO A 389 16.54 -0.47 -13.72
CA PRO A 389 15.24 -0.60 -14.34
C PRO A 389 15.37 -1.16 -15.76
N ILE A 390 14.48 -2.09 -16.12
CA ILE A 390 14.44 -2.67 -17.47
C ILE A 390 13.24 -2.08 -18.20
N GLU A 391 13.50 -1.44 -19.33
CA GLU A 391 12.46 -0.90 -20.20
C GLU A 391 12.11 -1.91 -21.30
N SER A 392 10.81 -2.00 -21.63
CA SER A 392 10.34 -2.85 -22.73
C SER A 392 10.73 -2.30 -24.09
N GLN A 393 10.54 -3.10 -25.11
CA GLN A 393 10.43 -2.58 -26.47
C GLN A 393 9.21 -1.64 -26.53
N TYR A 394 9.22 -0.76 -27.51
CA TYR A 394 8.10 0.14 -27.78
C TYR A 394 6.83 -0.62 -28.19
N SER A 395 5.68 -0.10 -27.79
CA SER A 395 4.39 -0.52 -28.33
C SER A 395 4.31 -0.29 -29.84
N LYS A 396 3.23 -0.76 -30.45
CA LYS A 396 2.86 -0.29 -31.77
C LYS A 396 2.73 1.23 -31.76
N GLU A 397 3.25 1.86 -32.80
CA GLU A 397 3.12 3.30 -33.00
C GLU A 397 1.66 3.70 -33.21
N VAL A 398 1.23 4.76 -32.57
CA VAL A 398 -0.09 5.35 -32.76
C VAL A 398 0.05 6.80 -33.28
N LEU A 399 -0.69 7.11 -34.33
CA LEU A 399 -0.76 8.44 -34.91
C LEU A 399 -1.83 9.26 -34.20
N ALA A 400 -1.49 10.51 -33.84
CA ALA A 400 -2.44 11.52 -33.38
C ALA A 400 -2.17 12.84 -34.09
N GLY A 401 -3.17 13.34 -34.77
CA GLY A 401 -3.09 14.65 -35.46
C GLY A 401 -3.83 15.71 -34.66
N THR A 402 -3.13 16.77 -34.25
CA THR A 402 -3.80 17.93 -33.64
C THR A 402 -4.57 18.69 -34.71
N THR A 403 -5.77 19.12 -34.37
CA THR A 403 -6.57 19.99 -35.24
C THR A 403 -6.41 21.47 -34.85
N ALA A 404 -6.69 22.38 -35.75
CA ALA A 404 -6.96 23.75 -35.34
C ALA A 404 -8.10 23.73 -34.32
N ALA A 405 -8.02 24.54 -33.25
CA ALA A 405 -9.15 24.66 -32.34
C ALA A 405 -10.42 24.87 -33.18
N PRO A 406 -11.51 24.16 -32.92
CA PRO A 406 -12.76 24.38 -33.62
C PRO A 406 -13.03 25.89 -33.55
N ALA A 407 -13.39 26.49 -34.68
CA ALA A 407 -13.81 27.89 -34.71
C ALA A 407 -14.83 28.08 -33.57
N ALA A 408 -14.66 29.15 -32.80
CA ALA A 408 -15.60 29.48 -31.75
C ALA A 408 -17.02 29.34 -32.32
N PRO A 409 -17.97 28.69 -31.65
CA PRO A 409 -19.30 28.54 -32.19
C PRO A 409 -19.81 29.93 -32.54
N ILE A 410 -20.21 30.11 -33.80
CA ILE A 410 -20.91 31.32 -34.20
C ILE A 410 -22.21 31.29 -33.42
N VAL A 411 -22.31 32.12 -32.39
CA VAL A 411 -23.58 32.37 -31.73
C VAL A 411 -24.43 33.12 -32.74
N VAL A 412 -25.27 32.41 -33.47
CA VAL A 412 -26.33 33.03 -34.23
C VAL A 412 -27.33 33.48 -33.18
N GLN A 413 -27.30 34.77 -32.80
CA GLN A 413 -28.43 35.39 -32.12
C GLN A 413 -29.59 35.37 -33.10
N SER A 414 -30.50 34.41 -32.91
CA SER A 414 -31.81 34.52 -33.54
C SER A 414 -32.59 35.59 -32.78
N ASP A 415 -32.97 36.66 -33.44
CA ASP A 415 -34.00 37.58 -32.95
C ASP A 415 -35.25 36.76 -32.61
N LEU A 416 -35.54 36.72 -31.35
CA LEU A 416 -36.73 36.09 -30.78
C LEU A 416 -37.97 36.97 -31.16
N GLN A 417 -38.46 36.82 -32.39
CA GLN A 417 -39.84 37.16 -32.71
C GLN A 417 -40.43 36.02 -33.51
N ASN A 418 -41.32 35.30 -32.82
CA ASN A 418 -42.23 34.26 -33.26
C ASN A 418 -41.73 32.81 -33.23
N GLU A 419 -42.35 32.13 -32.23
CA GLU A 419 -42.68 30.70 -32.18
C GLU A 419 -41.55 29.68 -32.34
N GLY A 420 -40.95 29.34 -31.24
CA GLY A 420 -40.81 27.94 -30.76
C GLY A 420 -39.91 26.97 -31.51
N VAL A 421 -39.11 27.37 -32.52
CA VAL A 421 -38.13 26.46 -33.17
C VAL A 421 -36.74 27.09 -33.13
N ILE A 422 -35.89 26.57 -32.28
CA ILE A 422 -34.46 26.88 -32.28
C ILE A 422 -33.80 25.98 -33.33
N ASP A 423 -33.52 26.50 -34.51
CA ASP A 423 -32.72 25.79 -35.50
C ASP A 423 -31.25 25.94 -35.13
N ILE A 424 -30.70 25.00 -34.34
CA ILE A 424 -29.29 24.96 -34.03
C ILE A 424 -28.56 24.26 -35.17
N ALA A 425 -28.14 25.04 -36.16
CA ALA A 425 -27.18 24.57 -37.18
C ALA A 425 -25.80 24.38 -36.53
N ARG A 426 -25.64 23.35 -35.74
CA ARG A 426 -24.33 22.87 -35.29
C ARG A 426 -23.79 21.93 -36.33
N GLN A 427 -22.81 22.38 -37.10
CA GLN A 427 -21.92 21.49 -37.82
C GLN A 427 -21.00 20.81 -36.79
N VAL A 428 -21.44 19.69 -36.22
CA VAL A 428 -20.58 18.79 -35.48
C VAL A 428 -19.86 17.92 -36.49
N GLN A 429 -18.62 18.25 -36.78
CA GLN A 429 -17.75 17.39 -37.60
C GLN A 429 -17.31 16.25 -36.70
N LEU A 430 -18.07 15.14 -36.73
CA LEU A 430 -17.67 13.88 -36.12
C LEU A 430 -16.59 13.25 -36.99
N THR A 431 -15.32 13.49 -36.71
CA THR A 431 -14.22 12.70 -37.25
C THR A 431 -14.20 11.34 -36.56
N SER A 432 -14.82 10.34 -37.14
CA SER A 432 -14.68 8.97 -36.73
C SER A 432 -13.34 8.44 -37.26
N PHE A 433 -12.37 8.25 -36.37
CA PHE A 433 -11.22 7.39 -36.64
C PHE A 433 -11.60 5.93 -36.39
N GLY A 434 -12.46 5.40 -37.23
CA GLY A 434 -12.78 3.97 -37.33
C GLY A 434 -12.50 3.53 -38.75
N ASP A 435 -11.81 2.42 -38.89
CA ASP A 435 -11.58 1.77 -40.17
C ASP A 435 -12.91 1.67 -40.94
N PRO A 436 -13.08 2.36 -42.09
CA PRO A 436 -14.30 2.29 -42.89
C PRO A 436 -14.59 0.88 -43.43
N ALA A 437 -13.68 -0.08 -43.24
CA ALA A 437 -13.82 -1.46 -43.68
C ALA A 437 -14.50 -2.39 -42.65
N LYS A 438 -14.80 -1.96 -41.43
CA LYS A 438 -15.59 -2.80 -40.50
C LYS A 438 -17.02 -2.95 -40.98
N LYS A 439 -17.29 -3.99 -41.73
CA LYS A 439 -18.64 -4.47 -42.06
C LYS A 439 -19.47 -4.63 -40.78
N GLY A 440 -20.48 -3.80 -40.60
CA GLY A 440 -21.45 -3.94 -39.51
C GLY A 440 -21.86 -2.66 -38.80
N LEU A 441 -21.19 -1.53 -39.02
CA LEU A 441 -21.60 -0.26 -38.43
C LEU A 441 -22.84 0.27 -39.15
N LYS A 442 -23.99 0.34 -38.47
CA LYS A 442 -25.26 0.81 -39.03
C LYS A 442 -25.49 2.33 -38.87
N GLY A 443 -24.65 3.00 -38.14
CA GLY A 443 -24.74 4.44 -37.87
C GLY A 443 -24.35 4.81 -36.43
N TYR A 444 -24.52 6.08 -36.11
CA TYR A 444 -24.25 6.64 -34.79
C TYR A 444 -25.52 7.20 -34.19
N ASN A 445 -25.68 7.06 -32.89
CA ASN A 445 -26.72 7.76 -32.13
C ASN A 445 -26.12 9.06 -31.60
N ILE A 446 -26.83 10.16 -31.78
CA ILE A 446 -26.46 11.47 -31.27
C ILE A 446 -27.34 11.78 -30.07
N TYR A 447 -26.74 12.22 -28.99
CA TYR A 447 -27.44 12.55 -27.75
C TYR A 447 -27.13 14.01 -27.37
N ILE A 448 -28.13 14.70 -26.84
CA ILE A 448 -28.02 16.06 -26.33
C ILE A 448 -28.41 16.11 -24.85
N SER A 449 -27.76 16.98 -24.07
CA SER A 449 -28.18 17.35 -22.73
C SER A 449 -28.17 18.86 -22.59
N GLU A 450 -29.17 19.41 -21.95
CA GLU A 450 -29.29 20.85 -21.67
C GLU A 450 -28.40 21.31 -20.53
N VAL A 451 -27.95 20.37 -19.69
CA VAL A 451 -27.12 20.67 -18.51
C VAL A 451 -25.89 19.76 -18.51
N SER A 452 -24.72 20.33 -18.23
CA SER A 452 -23.47 19.56 -18.09
C SER A 452 -23.62 18.49 -17.00
N GLY A 453 -23.48 17.20 -17.38
CA GLY A 453 -23.67 16.06 -16.47
C GLY A 453 -25.14 15.64 -16.28
N GLY A 454 -26.09 16.23 -17.01
CA GLY A 454 -27.49 15.87 -16.98
C GLY A 454 -27.84 14.63 -17.80
N ARG A 455 -29.13 14.28 -17.84
CA ARG A 455 -29.65 13.19 -18.66
C ARG A 455 -29.49 13.55 -20.16
N PHE A 456 -29.00 12.59 -20.92
CA PHE A 456 -28.83 12.74 -22.37
C PHE A 456 -30.03 12.15 -23.12
N ASP A 457 -30.65 12.93 -23.96
CA ASP A 457 -31.72 12.50 -24.84
C ASP A 457 -31.21 12.26 -26.26
N LYS A 458 -31.66 11.16 -26.87
CA LYS A 458 -31.29 10.80 -28.26
C LYS A 458 -32.01 11.71 -29.23
N ILE A 459 -31.29 12.34 -30.19
CA ILE A 459 -31.87 13.31 -31.12
C ILE A 459 -31.99 12.81 -32.56
N ASN A 460 -31.36 11.67 -32.90
CA ASN A 460 -31.52 11.06 -34.22
C ASN A 460 -32.36 9.79 -34.17
N ALA A 461 -33.17 9.61 -35.20
CA ALA A 461 -34.07 8.45 -35.34
C ALA A 461 -33.31 7.14 -35.60
#